data_6cc5617b11133e814acb1db5025b6614
#
_entry.id   6cc5617b11133e814acb1db5025b6614
#
_cell.length_a   1.000
_cell.length_b   1.000
_cell.length_c   1.000
_cell.angle_alpha   90.00
_cell.angle_beta   90.00
_cell.angle_gamma   90.00
#
_symmetry.space_group_name_H-M   'P 1'
#
loop_
_entity.id
_entity.type
_entity.pdbx_description
1 polymer ?
#
loop_
_entity_poly.entity_id
_entity_poly.type
_entity_poly.pdbx_seq_one_letter_code
_entity_poly.pdbx_strand_id
1 'polypeptide(L)'
;MTTLDVAVDRRAVAMTGRGRSPASAAWRRLVASPAARAGLIMVAAFVLVALVTPVVHLYDARTDANLTSRLRPPTAAHPFGTDSLGRDILVRVVHATRVSLGLAISAVAVATVIGSALGFLAGYLRGRVDLVVMFCMDIVLAFPATLLAIAIVAMIGPGLRNSLFAISLVSIPAYARLSRSSVLELREQEFVLAARGLGCSGWRVLAGHIVPNSLPPLIVQTTLSIAFAILEAAALGFLGLGAQPPTPEWGAMLADSYKYFTSGAWWVFCFPGAAIMLAVLGFNLLGDGLRDALDPRLGQG
;
A
#
# COMPACT_ATOMS: atom_id res chain seq x y z
N MET A 1 -45.35 -22.82 -48.49
CA MET A 1 -43.95 -22.45 -48.26
C MET A 1 -43.94 -21.01 -47.80
N THR A 2 -43.97 -20.78 -46.51
CA THR A 2 -44.03 -19.48 -45.89
C THR A 2 -42.61 -19.11 -45.44
N THR A 3 -42.05 -18.11 -46.08
CA THR A 3 -40.79 -17.48 -45.69
C THR A 3 -40.94 -16.73 -44.37
N LEU A 4 -40.36 -17.26 -43.32
CA LEU A 4 -40.17 -16.57 -42.05
C LEU A 4 -39.11 -15.47 -42.26
N ASP A 5 -39.59 -14.24 -42.45
CA ASP A 5 -38.79 -13.03 -42.43
C ASP A 5 -38.30 -12.79 -40.99
N VAL A 6 -37.08 -13.24 -40.67
CA VAL A 6 -36.41 -12.88 -39.40
C VAL A 6 -35.92 -11.44 -39.62
N ALA A 7 -36.80 -10.49 -39.35
CA ALA A 7 -36.43 -9.08 -39.18
C ALA A 7 -35.60 -8.98 -37.92
N VAL A 8 -34.28 -9.12 -38.02
CA VAL A 8 -33.32 -8.80 -36.98
C VAL A 8 -33.53 -7.34 -36.65
N ASP A 9 -34.09 -7.08 -35.48
CA ASP A 9 -34.34 -5.71 -34.99
C ASP A 9 -33.00 -4.98 -34.85
N ARG A 10 -32.59 -4.30 -35.93
CA ARG A 10 -31.38 -3.45 -35.97
C ARG A 10 -31.42 -2.31 -34.95
N ARG A 11 -32.57 -2.07 -34.31
CA ARG A 11 -32.67 -1.07 -33.22
C ARG A 11 -32.14 -1.61 -31.89
N ALA A 12 -32.17 -2.93 -31.66
CA ALA A 12 -31.58 -3.53 -30.45
C ALA A 12 -30.04 -3.48 -30.45
N VAL A 13 -29.40 -3.47 -31.63
CA VAL A 13 -27.93 -3.39 -31.76
C VAL A 13 -27.41 -1.93 -31.65
N ALA A 14 -28.26 -0.93 -31.86
CA ALA A 14 -27.87 0.49 -31.81
C ALA A 14 -27.94 1.12 -30.40
N MET A 15 -28.41 0.39 -29.39
CA MET A 15 -28.46 0.84 -27.99
C MET A 15 -27.31 0.31 -27.13
N THR A 16 -26.28 -0.27 -27.69
CA THR A 16 -25.01 -0.40 -26.98
C THR A 16 -24.40 1.00 -26.91
N GLY A 17 -24.84 1.74 -25.89
CA GLY A 17 -24.35 3.07 -25.60
C GLY A 17 -22.82 3.08 -25.62
N ARG A 18 -22.24 4.15 -26.15
CA ARG A 18 -20.80 4.47 -26.19
C ARG A 18 -20.10 3.82 -25.03
N GLY A 19 -19.28 2.80 -25.34
CA GLY A 19 -18.61 1.98 -24.35
C GLY A 19 -17.77 2.86 -23.42
N ARG A 20 -18.33 3.15 -22.26
CA ARG A 20 -17.59 3.85 -21.19
C ARG A 20 -16.43 2.97 -20.81
N SER A 21 -15.23 3.51 -20.78
CA SER A 21 -14.05 2.71 -20.41
C SER A 21 -14.28 2.08 -19.01
N PRO A 22 -13.88 0.83 -18.81
CA PRO A 22 -14.01 0.17 -17.49
C PRO A 22 -13.45 1.01 -16.34
N ALA A 23 -12.36 1.75 -16.60
CA ALA A 23 -11.75 2.66 -15.64
C ALA A 23 -12.69 3.83 -15.22
N SER A 24 -13.46 4.40 -16.16
CA SER A 24 -14.40 5.48 -15.84
C SER A 24 -15.60 5.00 -15.02
N ALA A 25 -16.01 3.75 -15.21
CA ALA A 25 -17.06 3.13 -14.41
C ALA A 25 -16.55 2.84 -12.98
N ALA A 26 -15.35 2.26 -12.84
CA ALA A 26 -14.72 2.02 -11.55
C ALA A 26 -14.51 3.33 -10.77
N TRP A 27 -14.02 4.39 -11.41
CA TRP A 27 -13.85 5.71 -10.78
C TRP A 27 -15.16 6.27 -10.21
N ARG A 28 -16.26 6.20 -10.97
CA ARG A 28 -17.56 6.68 -10.48
C ARG A 28 -18.08 5.88 -9.31
N ARG A 29 -17.89 4.55 -9.29
CA ARG A 29 -18.26 3.69 -8.15
C ARG A 29 -17.44 4.05 -6.93
N LEU A 30 -16.13 4.22 -7.09
CA LEU A 30 -15.22 4.64 -6.01
C LEU A 30 -15.69 5.94 -5.37
N VAL A 31 -15.95 6.96 -6.19
CA VAL A 31 -16.39 8.29 -5.70
C VAL A 31 -17.84 8.28 -5.20
N ALA A 32 -18.67 7.32 -5.55
CA ALA A 32 -20.02 7.17 -5.03
C ALA A 32 -20.05 6.68 -3.57
N SER A 33 -19.07 5.87 -3.16
CA SER A 33 -18.95 5.36 -1.79
C SER A 33 -18.45 6.46 -0.83
N PRO A 34 -19.20 6.80 0.25
CA PRO A 34 -18.74 7.78 1.24
C PRO A 34 -17.42 7.38 1.93
N ALA A 35 -17.28 6.09 2.28
CA ALA A 35 -16.08 5.55 2.91
C ALA A 35 -14.85 5.66 1.98
N ALA A 36 -15.00 5.27 0.70
CA ALA A 36 -13.94 5.38 -0.28
C ALA A 36 -13.52 6.84 -0.54
N ARG A 37 -14.50 7.77 -0.57
CA ARG A 37 -14.19 9.21 -0.67
C ARG A 37 -13.41 9.71 0.53
N ALA A 38 -13.79 9.33 1.75
CA ALA A 38 -13.06 9.69 2.96
C ALA A 38 -11.63 9.15 2.90
N GLY A 39 -11.44 7.87 2.56
CA GLY A 39 -10.13 7.28 2.36
C GLY A 39 -9.29 8.00 1.30
N LEU A 40 -9.88 8.31 0.15
CA LEU A 40 -9.20 9.05 -0.92
C LEU A 40 -8.74 10.44 -0.47
N ILE A 41 -9.61 11.19 0.23
CA ILE A 41 -9.28 12.52 0.76
C ILE A 41 -8.14 12.43 1.79
N MET A 42 -8.20 11.46 2.72
CA MET A 42 -7.17 11.26 3.73
C MET A 42 -5.82 10.91 3.10
N VAL A 43 -5.80 9.94 2.18
CA VAL A 43 -4.56 9.53 1.47
C VAL A 43 -4.02 10.69 0.64
N ALA A 44 -4.88 11.41 -0.10
CA ALA A 44 -4.48 12.58 -0.87
C ALA A 44 -3.88 13.68 0.01
N ALA A 45 -4.47 13.93 1.19
CA ALA A 45 -3.94 14.90 2.16
C ALA A 45 -2.53 14.49 2.66
N PHE A 46 -2.33 13.22 3.05
CA PHE A 46 -1.02 12.73 3.47
C PHE A 46 0.02 12.80 2.34
N VAL A 47 -0.35 12.41 1.12
CA VAL A 47 0.54 12.49 -0.04
C VAL A 47 0.89 13.96 -0.34
N LEU A 48 -0.09 14.85 -0.30
CA LEU A 48 0.15 16.30 -0.49
C LEU A 48 1.10 16.84 0.56
N VAL A 49 0.89 16.53 1.84
CA VAL A 49 1.80 16.91 2.93
C VAL A 49 3.21 16.39 2.67
N ALA A 50 3.36 15.10 2.31
CA ALA A 50 4.66 14.51 2.04
C ALA A 50 5.42 15.19 0.88
N LEU A 51 4.68 15.67 -0.15
CA LEU A 51 5.24 16.33 -1.33
C LEU A 51 5.57 17.82 -1.08
N VAL A 52 4.74 18.51 -0.30
CA VAL A 52 4.87 19.96 -0.05
C VAL A 52 5.88 20.26 1.05
N THR A 53 6.00 19.39 2.05
CA THR A 53 6.87 19.57 3.22
C THR A 53 8.31 19.98 2.88
N PRO A 54 9.02 19.39 1.88
CA PRO A 54 10.39 19.78 1.58
C PRO A 54 10.53 21.20 1.04
N VAL A 55 9.44 21.77 0.50
CA VAL A 55 9.46 23.10 -0.14
C VAL A 55 9.10 24.19 0.87
N VAL A 56 8.23 23.88 1.84
CA VAL A 56 7.67 24.88 2.75
C VAL A 56 8.53 25.08 4.00
N HIS A 57 9.10 24.01 4.51
CA HIS A 57 9.96 24.09 5.71
C HIS A 57 11.07 23.04 5.64
N LEU A 58 12.31 23.50 5.76
CA LEU A 58 13.48 22.64 5.91
C LEU A 58 13.65 22.30 7.39
N TYR A 59 13.25 21.09 7.80
CA TYR A 59 13.49 20.59 9.14
C TYR A 59 14.99 20.34 9.35
N ASP A 60 15.57 21.02 10.32
CA ASP A 60 16.90 20.73 10.82
C ASP A 60 16.85 20.45 12.33
N ALA A 61 17.12 19.21 12.70
CA ALA A 61 17.09 18.77 14.08
C ALA A 61 18.10 19.51 15.00
N ARG A 62 19.12 20.16 14.44
CA ARG A 62 20.14 20.89 15.19
C ARG A 62 19.69 22.31 15.49
N THR A 63 19.07 22.97 14.51
CA THR A 63 18.61 24.37 14.66
C THR A 63 17.25 24.42 15.34
N ASP A 64 16.39 23.41 15.18
CA ASP A 64 15.05 23.39 15.73
C ASP A 64 15.01 22.92 17.20
N ALA A 65 16.12 22.42 17.76
CA ALA A 65 16.20 22.03 19.16
C ALA A 65 16.33 23.26 20.08
N ASN A 66 15.40 23.39 21.05
CA ASN A 66 15.39 24.45 22.03
C ASN A 66 15.06 23.91 23.42
N LEU A 67 16.09 23.60 24.19
CA LEU A 67 15.93 22.98 25.53
C LEU A 67 15.15 23.84 26.54
N THR A 68 15.05 25.15 26.31
CA THR A 68 14.23 26.04 27.17
C THR A 68 12.72 25.85 26.95
N SER A 69 12.36 25.27 25.79
CA SER A 69 10.98 24.97 25.42
C SER A 69 10.63 23.47 25.52
N ARG A 70 11.41 22.72 26.33
CA ARG A 70 11.23 21.27 26.50
C ARG A 70 9.87 20.93 27.09
N LEU A 71 9.18 19.94 26.45
CA LEU A 71 7.90 19.37 26.91
C LEU A 71 6.83 20.43 27.22
N ARG A 72 6.77 21.50 26.42
CA ARG A 72 5.69 22.48 26.57
C ARG A 72 4.39 21.94 25.95
N PRO A 73 3.27 22.11 26.63
CA PRO A 73 1.96 21.71 26.11
C PRO A 73 1.60 22.48 24.83
N PRO A 74 0.57 22.03 24.09
CA PRO A 74 0.05 22.73 22.92
C PRO A 74 -0.28 24.20 23.22
N THR A 75 0.23 25.10 22.39
CA THR A 75 0.02 26.56 22.45
C THR A 75 -0.18 27.11 21.04
N ALA A 76 -0.55 28.38 20.91
CA ALA A 76 -0.66 29.04 19.61
C ALA A 76 0.68 29.05 18.84
N ALA A 77 1.82 29.13 19.53
CA ALA A 77 3.16 29.07 18.93
C ALA A 77 3.60 27.64 18.56
N HIS A 78 3.13 26.64 19.30
CA HIS A 78 3.41 25.22 19.08
C HIS A 78 2.11 24.43 19.14
N PRO A 79 1.34 24.33 18.04
CA PRO A 79 -0.02 23.75 18.06
C PRO A 79 -0.10 22.31 18.58
N PHE A 80 0.96 21.51 18.37
CA PHE A 80 1.05 20.13 18.90
C PHE A 80 1.99 20.04 20.12
N GLY A 81 2.46 21.19 20.66
CA GLY A 81 3.43 21.23 21.74
C GLY A 81 4.84 20.88 21.25
N THR A 82 5.73 20.68 22.22
CA THR A 82 7.15 20.39 21.96
C THR A 82 7.57 19.05 22.58
N ASP A 83 8.64 18.48 22.01
CA ASP A 83 9.20 17.20 22.46
C ASP A 83 10.24 17.37 23.58
N SER A 84 10.93 16.28 23.90
CA SER A 84 11.97 16.24 24.94
C SER A 84 13.21 17.08 24.65
N LEU A 85 13.41 17.51 23.42
CA LEU A 85 14.49 18.40 22.98
C LEU A 85 13.97 19.82 22.68
N GLY A 86 12.68 20.09 22.97
CA GLY A 86 12.03 21.37 22.69
C GLY A 86 11.71 21.62 21.23
N ARG A 87 11.74 20.57 20.38
CA ARG A 87 11.41 20.67 18.95
C ARG A 87 9.89 20.64 18.78
N ASP A 88 9.38 21.37 17.77
CA ASP A 88 7.95 21.42 17.47
C ASP A 88 7.46 20.07 16.92
N ILE A 89 6.44 19.50 17.59
CA ILE A 89 5.88 18.19 17.23
C ILE A 89 5.10 18.25 15.90
N LEU A 90 4.39 19.35 15.61
CA LEU A 90 3.67 19.50 14.35
C LEU A 90 4.65 19.44 13.17
N VAL A 91 5.72 20.21 13.23
CA VAL A 91 6.78 20.22 12.21
C VAL A 91 7.38 18.83 12.04
N ARG A 92 7.68 18.15 13.15
CA ARG A 92 8.23 16.80 13.12
C ARG A 92 7.25 15.77 12.53
N VAL A 93 5.98 15.78 12.91
CA VAL A 93 4.93 14.88 12.38
C VAL A 93 4.76 15.09 10.87
N VAL A 94 4.73 16.35 10.43
CA VAL A 94 4.63 16.72 9.01
C VAL A 94 5.84 16.19 8.22
N HIS A 95 7.06 16.36 8.71
CA HIS A 95 8.27 15.83 8.04
C HIS A 95 8.34 14.30 8.10
N ALA A 96 7.94 13.70 9.23
CA ALA A 96 7.86 12.25 9.38
C ALA A 96 6.89 11.61 8.38
N THR A 97 5.84 12.33 7.95
CA THR A 97 4.91 11.86 6.92
C THR A 97 5.64 11.41 5.65
N ARG A 98 6.59 12.22 5.18
CA ARG A 98 7.39 11.88 3.99
C ARG A 98 8.24 10.63 4.18
N VAL A 99 8.86 10.50 5.35
CA VAL A 99 9.74 9.36 5.66
C VAL A 99 8.93 8.08 5.82
N SER A 100 7.89 8.11 6.65
CA SER A 100 7.05 6.93 6.96
C SER A 100 6.27 6.45 5.73
N LEU A 101 5.63 7.36 4.97
CA LEU A 101 4.95 6.99 3.72
C LEU A 101 5.94 6.55 2.64
N GLY A 102 7.06 7.25 2.50
CA GLY A 102 8.10 6.90 1.52
C GLY A 102 8.65 5.49 1.77
N LEU A 103 8.92 5.14 3.02
CA LEU A 103 9.35 3.81 3.42
C LEU A 103 8.29 2.76 3.08
N ALA A 104 7.04 2.96 3.51
CA ALA A 104 5.95 2.00 3.30
C ALA A 104 5.65 1.79 1.81
N ILE A 105 5.49 2.88 1.05
CA ILE A 105 5.20 2.81 -0.40
C ILE A 105 6.34 2.14 -1.15
N SER A 106 7.59 2.48 -0.84
CA SER A 106 8.76 1.87 -1.51
C SER A 106 8.88 0.38 -1.19
N ALA A 107 8.67 -0.02 0.07
CA ALA A 107 8.72 -1.42 0.46
C ALA A 107 7.63 -2.24 -0.25
N VAL A 108 6.40 -1.73 -0.30
CA VAL A 108 5.28 -2.38 -0.99
C VAL A 108 5.51 -2.41 -2.51
N ALA A 109 6.07 -1.36 -3.11
CA ALA A 109 6.39 -1.35 -4.53
C ALA A 109 7.39 -2.46 -4.90
N VAL A 110 8.46 -2.62 -4.12
CA VAL A 110 9.44 -3.70 -4.29
C VAL A 110 8.77 -5.07 -4.15
N ALA A 111 7.97 -5.26 -3.09
CA ALA A 111 7.26 -6.52 -2.85
C ALA A 111 6.26 -6.83 -3.98
N THR A 112 5.53 -5.83 -4.48
CA THR A 112 4.59 -5.98 -5.60
C THR A 112 5.31 -6.44 -6.86
N VAL A 113 6.40 -5.77 -7.25
CA VAL A 113 7.13 -6.10 -8.48
C VAL A 113 7.74 -7.49 -8.39
N ILE A 114 8.50 -7.78 -7.34
CA ILE A 114 9.20 -9.07 -7.19
C ILE A 114 8.19 -10.19 -6.96
N GLY A 115 7.25 -10.01 -6.03
CA GLY A 115 6.27 -11.04 -5.68
C GLY A 115 5.36 -11.37 -6.85
N SER A 116 4.84 -10.35 -7.56
CA SER A 116 3.99 -10.59 -8.74
C SER A 116 4.75 -11.26 -9.86
N ALA A 117 6.00 -10.88 -10.14
CA ALA A 117 6.82 -11.54 -11.14
C ALA A 117 7.03 -13.04 -10.82
N LEU A 118 7.40 -13.35 -9.57
CA LEU A 118 7.55 -14.73 -9.11
C LEU A 118 6.23 -15.51 -9.19
N GLY A 119 5.11 -14.90 -8.78
CA GLY A 119 3.79 -15.53 -8.86
C GLY A 119 3.32 -15.77 -10.28
N PHE A 120 3.52 -14.82 -11.18
CA PHE A 120 3.20 -14.98 -12.61
C PHE A 120 4.02 -16.11 -13.24
N LEU A 121 5.31 -16.17 -12.96
CA LEU A 121 6.18 -17.25 -13.45
C LEU A 121 5.76 -18.62 -12.89
N ALA A 122 5.52 -18.71 -11.59
CA ALA A 122 5.09 -19.94 -10.94
C ALA A 122 3.77 -20.46 -11.49
N GLY A 123 2.73 -19.61 -11.57
CA GLY A 123 1.42 -19.97 -12.10
C GLY A 123 1.42 -20.33 -13.57
N TYR A 124 2.28 -19.68 -14.37
CA TYR A 124 2.36 -19.90 -15.80
C TYR A 124 3.17 -21.15 -16.17
N LEU A 125 4.39 -21.30 -15.62
CA LEU A 125 5.29 -22.42 -15.95
C LEU A 125 4.89 -23.71 -15.26
N ARG A 126 4.24 -23.64 -14.09
CA ARG A 126 3.83 -24.81 -13.28
C ARG A 126 5.00 -25.75 -12.92
N GLY A 127 4.66 -26.94 -12.47
CA GLY A 127 5.62 -28.02 -12.21
C GLY A 127 6.69 -27.64 -11.18
N ARG A 128 7.96 -27.88 -11.52
CA ARG A 128 9.07 -27.63 -10.61
C ARG A 128 9.28 -26.15 -10.24
N VAL A 129 9.02 -25.22 -11.17
CA VAL A 129 9.14 -23.79 -10.93
C VAL A 129 8.11 -23.35 -9.88
N ASP A 130 6.88 -23.77 -10.05
CA ASP A 130 5.79 -23.49 -9.10
C ASP A 130 6.12 -24.04 -7.71
N LEU A 131 6.57 -25.30 -7.66
CA LEU A 131 6.93 -25.97 -6.42
C LEU A 131 8.04 -25.23 -5.67
N VAL A 132 9.13 -24.88 -6.37
CA VAL A 132 10.27 -24.19 -5.72
C VAL A 132 9.91 -22.80 -5.27
N VAL A 133 9.23 -22.02 -6.12
CA VAL A 133 8.84 -20.64 -5.76
C VAL A 133 7.87 -20.66 -4.56
N MET A 134 6.83 -21.51 -4.61
CA MET A 134 5.88 -21.56 -3.49
C MET A 134 6.51 -22.10 -2.21
N PHE A 135 7.41 -23.07 -2.29
CA PHE A 135 8.16 -23.57 -1.14
C PHE A 135 9.00 -22.45 -0.49
N CYS A 136 9.69 -21.62 -1.28
CA CYS A 136 10.40 -20.45 -0.74
C CYS A 136 9.44 -19.45 -0.07
N MET A 137 8.24 -19.21 -0.66
CA MET A 137 7.23 -18.36 -0.05
C MET A 137 6.70 -18.94 1.26
N ASP A 138 6.52 -20.26 1.33
CA ASP A 138 6.04 -20.95 2.53
C ASP A 138 7.05 -20.87 3.68
N ILE A 139 8.36 -20.92 3.38
CA ILE A 139 9.42 -20.71 4.39
C ILE A 139 9.29 -19.31 5.02
N VAL A 140 9.10 -18.27 4.20
CA VAL A 140 8.94 -16.90 4.71
C VAL A 140 7.69 -16.79 5.56
N LEU A 141 6.58 -17.40 5.15
CA LEU A 141 5.30 -17.36 5.85
C LEU A 141 5.24 -18.28 7.09
N ALA A 142 6.21 -19.15 7.29
CA ALA A 142 6.31 -19.96 8.51
C ALA A 142 6.63 -19.09 9.74
N PHE A 143 7.15 -17.89 9.53
CA PHE A 143 7.44 -16.94 10.60
C PHE A 143 6.37 -15.85 10.67
N PRO A 144 6.00 -15.39 11.87
CA PRO A 144 5.20 -14.16 12.01
C PRO A 144 5.92 -12.98 11.34
N ALA A 145 5.19 -12.23 10.50
CA ALA A 145 5.74 -11.17 9.65
C ALA A 145 6.61 -10.16 10.42
N THR A 146 6.06 -9.58 11.49
CA THR A 146 6.77 -8.60 12.33
C THR A 146 8.02 -9.17 12.96
N LEU A 147 7.96 -10.41 13.48
CA LEU A 147 9.13 -11.06 14.12
C LEU A 147 10.24 -11.32 13.10
N LEU A 148 9.88 -11.74 11.89
CA LEU A 148 10.85 -11.96 10.82
C LEU A 148 11.49 -10.63 10.39
N ALA A 149 10.71 -9.56 10.24
CA ALA A 149 11.24 -8.24 9.91
C ALA A 149 12.20 -7.72 10.99
N ILE A 150 11.85 -7.87 12.28
CA ILE A 150 12.71 -7.52 13.41
C ILE A 150 14.01 -8.33 13.36
N ALA A 151 13.94 -9.66 13.18
CA ALA A 151 15.10 -10.52 13.12
C ALA A 151 16.05 -10.14 11.98
N ILE A 152 15.51 -9.86 10.78
CA ILE A 152 16.31 -9.43 9.64
C ILE A 152 17.03 -8.12 9.96
N VAL A 153 16.31 -7.08 10.44
CA VAL A 153 16.93 -5.79 10.73
C VAL A 153 17.93 -5.90 11.89
N ALA A 154 17.66 -6.73 12.90
CA ALA A 154 18.61 -6.96 13.99
C ALA A 154 19.93 -7.59 13.50
N MET A 155 19.88 -8.44 12.46
CA MET A 155 21.07 -9.05 11.87
C MET A 155 21.87 -8.11 10.96
N ILE A 156 21.19 -7.30 10.14
CA ILE A 156 21.84 -6.43 9.14
C ILE A 156 22.11 -5.00 9.66
N GLY A 157 21.55 -4.67 10.82
CA GLY A 157 21.68 -3.37 11.50
C GLY A 157 20.47 -2.46 11.30
N PRO A 158 20.30 -1.48 12.22
CA PRO A 158 19.19 -0.51 12.15
C PRO A 158 19.34 0.47 10.98
N GLY A 159 18.22 0.99 10.48
CA GLY A 159 18.20 2.01 9.45
C GLY A 159 17.08 1.85 8.44
N LEU A 160 16.69 2.96 7.79
CA LEU A 160 15.58 3.03 6.84
C LEU A 160 15.71 2.03 5.68
N ARG A 161 16.92 1.88 5.11
CA ARG A 161 17.16 0.96 3.99
C ARG A 161 16.97 -0.49 4.41
N ASN A 162 17.45 -0.84 5.60
CA ASN A 162 17.36 -2.19 6.13
C ASN A 162 15.92 -2.54 6.52
N SER A 163 15.18 -1.57 7.08
CA SER A 163 13.75 -1.70 7.34
C SER A 163 12.95 -1.86 6.05
N LEU A 164 13.26 -1.07 5.00
CA LEU A 164 12.63 -1.22 3.68
C LEU A 164 12.85 -2.63 3.14
N PHE A 165 14.08 -3.13 3.17
CA PHE A 165 14.40 -4.48 2.72
C PHE A 165 13.63 -5.55 3.50
N ALA A 166 13.59 -5.46 4.83
CA ALA A 166 12.90 -6.43 5.67
C ALA A 166 11.38 -6.44 5.41
N ILE A 167 10.74 -5.26 5.39
CA ILE A 167 9.30 -5.14 5.12
C ILE A 167 8.97 -5.64 3.70
N SER A 168 9.82 -5.32 2.71
CA SER A 168 9.63 -5.82 1.35
C SER A 168 9.67 -7.33 1.30
N LEU A 169 10.70 -7.96 1.89
CA LEU A 169 10.91 -9.40 1.86
C LEU A 169 9.73 -10.16 2.47
N VAL A 170 9.25 -9.70 3.62
CA VAL A 170 8.12 -10.30 4.34
C VAL A 170 6.80 -10.16 3.56
N SER A 171 6.67 -9.11 2.75
CA SER A 171 5.47 -8.83 1.95
C SER A 171 5.44 -9.58 0.61
N ILE A 172 6.57 -10.05 0.07
CA ILE A 172 6.66 -10.76 -1.23
C ILE A 172 5.70 -11.94 -1.35
N PRO A 173 5.57 -12.84 -0.35
CA PRO A 173 4.73 -14.03 -0.48
C PRO A 173 3.25 -13.74 -0.76
N ALA A 174 2.71 -12.67 -0.19
CA ALA A 174 1.32 -12.28 -0.43
C ALA A 174 1.05 -11.98 -1.91
N TYR A 175 1.97 -11.25 -2.55
CA TYR A 175 1.89 -10.92 -3.98
C TYR A 175 2.16 -12.14 -4.87
N ALA A 176 3.12 -12.98 -4.50
CA ALA A 176 3.43 -14.20 -5.26
C ALA A 176 2.23 -15.15 -5.30
N ARG A 177 1.59 -15.38 -4.16
CA ARG A 177 0.39 -16.22 -4.06
C ARG A 177 -0.80 -15.62 -4.83
N LEU A 178 -1.04 -14.31 -4.69
CA LEU A 178 -2.12 -13.62 -5.39
C LEU A 178 -1.94 -13.67 -6.90
N SER A 179 -0.75 -13.34 -7.39
CA SER A 179 -0.47 -13.38 -8.83
C SER A 179 -0.55 -14.80 -9.39
N ARG A 180 -0.04 -15.80 -8.65
CA ARG A 180 -0.16 -17.19 -9.04
C ARG A 180 -1.61 -17.64 -9.16
N SER A 181 -2.46 -17.33 -8.16
CA SER A 181 -3.88 -17.70 -8.20
C SER A 181 -4.60 -17.03 -9.37
N SER A 182 -4.30 -15.74 -9.64
CA SER A 182 -4.85 -15.02 -10.79
C SER A 182 -4.47 -15.67 -12.11
N VAL A 183 -3.21 -16.12 -12.27
CA VAL A 183 -2.78 -16.84 -13.48
C VAL A 183 -3.53 -18.14 -13.64
N LEU A 184 -3.68 -18.92 -12.56
CA LEU A 184 -4.37 -20.22 -12.61
C LEU A 184 -5.84 -20.07 -12.98
N GLU A 185 -6.51 -19.02 -12.51
CA GLU A 185 -7.89 -18.70 -12.85
C GLU A 185 -8.03 -18.21 -14.31
N LEU A 186 -7.24 -17.18 -14.68
CA LEU A 186 -7.37 -16.53 -15.99
C LEU A 186 -6.98 -17.43 -17.16
N ARG A 187 -6.03 -18.35 -16.98
CA ARG A 187 -5.58 -19.22 -18.05
C ARG A 187 -6.64 -20.19 -18.58
N GLU A 188 -7.67 -20.48 -17.80
CA GLU A 188 -8.79 -21.35 -18.14
C GLU A 188 -9.97 -20.55 -18.76
N GLN A 189 -9.87 -19.23 -18.84
CA GLN A 189 -10.91 -18.37 -19.42
C GLN A 189 -10.95 -18.48 -20.94
N GLU A 190 -12.15 -18.38 -21.51
CA GLU A 190 -12.39 -18.57 -22.96
C GLU A 190 -11.53 -17.67 -23.84
N PHE A 191 -11.34 -16.39 -23.46
CA PHE A 191 -10.52 -15.45 -24.23
C PHE A 191 -9.04 -15.85 -24.30
N VAL A 192 -8.51 -16.50 -23.24
CA VAL A 192 -7.14 -17.02 -23.21
C VAL A 192 -7.03 -18.28 -24.08
N LEU A 193 -8.03 -19.16 -23.99
CA LEU A 193 -8.08 -20.36 -24.84
C LEU A 193 -8.20 -19.99 -26.32
N ALA A 194 -9.03 -19.01 -26.64
CA ALA A 194 -9.15 -18.48 -28.01
C ALA A 194 -7.83 -17.88 -28.52
N ALA A 195 -7.14 -17.07 -27.71
CA ALA A 195 -5.84 -16.52 -28.10
C ALA A 195 -4.80 -17.60 -28.37
N ARG A 196 -4.79 -18.70 -27.59
CA ARG A 196 -3.93 -19.86 -27.83
C ARG A 196 -4.33 -20.59 -29.12
N GLY A 197 -5.64 -20.78 -29.34
CA GLY A 197 -6.16 -21.40 -30.58
C GLY A 197 -5.78 -20.64 -31.85
N LEU A 198 -5.65 -19.31 -31.76
CA LEU A 198 -5.15 -18.42 -32.82
C LEU A 198 -3.62 -18.42 -32.96
N GLY A 199 -2.89 -19.27 -32.22
CA GLY A 199 -1.44 -19.41 -32.33
C GLY A 199 -0.61 -18.40 -31.56
N CYS A 200 -1.19 -17.64 -30.59
CA CYS A 200 -0.42 -16.75 -29.73
C CYS A 200 0.62 -17.52 -28.92
N SER A 201 1.87 -17.06 -28.94
CA SER A 201 2.93 -17.63 -28.11
C SER A 201 2.62 -17.48 -26.63
N GLY A 202 3.07 -18.43 -25.82
CA GLY A 202 2.80 -18.45 -24.40
C GLY A 202 3.16 -17.16 -23.68
N TRP A 203 4.31 -16.56 -23.99
CA TRP A 203 4.73 -15.29 -23.41
C TRP A 203 3.80 -14.12 -23.81
N ARG A 204 3.33 -14.10 -25.05
CA ARG A 204 2.36 -13.09 -25.52
C ARG A 204 1.02 -13.24 -24.80
N VAL A 205 0.58 -14.48 -24.53
CA VAL A 205 -0.63 -14.76 -23.75
C VAL A 205 -0.45 -14.26 -22.31
N LEU A 206 0.69 -14.55 -21.68
CA LEU A 206 0.96 -14.09 -20.31
C LEU A 206 0.98 -12.56 -20.24
N ALA A 207 1.82 -11.91 -21.02
CA ALA A 207 2.04 -10.46 -20.94
C ALA A 207 0.86 -9.63 -21.49
N GLY A 208 0.19 -10.12 -22.55
CA GLY A 208 -0.87 -9.37 -23.24
C GLY A 208 -2.28 -9.65 -22.72
N HIS A 209 -2.53 -10.81 -22.10
CA HIS A 209 -3.87 -11.21 -21.70
C HIS A 209 -3.98 -11.50 -20.20
N ILE A 210 -3.03 -12.20 -19.59
CA ILE A 210 -3.15 -12.60 -18.18
C ILE A 210 -2.72 -11.46 -17.26
N VAL A 211 -1.53 -10.90 -17.42
CA VAL A 211 -1.01 -9.83 -16.54
C VAL A 211 -1.95 -8.62 -16.47
N PRO A 212 -2.45 -8.04 -17.59
CA PRO A 212 -3.34 -6.90 -17.52
C PRO A 212 -4.66 -7.20 -16.78
N ASN A 213 -5.20 -8.41 -16.93
CA ASN A 213 -6.43 -8.84 -16.27
C ASN A 213 -6.21 -9.22 -14.78
N SER A 214 -4.97 -9.38 -14.35
CA SER A 214 -4.59 -9.59 -12.94
C SER A 214 -4.37 -8.28 -12.19
N LEU A 215 -4.34 -7.12 -12.85
CA LEU A 215 -4.07 -5.82 -12.20
C LEU A 215 -5.13 -5.41 -11.16
N PRO A 216 -6.45 -5.58 -11.37
CA PRO A 216 -7.45 -5.19 -10.40
C PRO A 216 -7.20 -5.76 -8.98
N PRO A 217 -7.07 -7.06 -8.77
CA PRO A 217 -6.80 -7.60 -7.45
C PRO A 217 -5.42 -7.17 -6.89
N LEU A 218 -4.42 -6.96 -7.75
CA LEU A 218 -3.10 -6.47 -7.32
C LEU A 218 -3.15 -5.02 -6.84
N ILE A 219 -3.93 -4.14 -7.47
CA ILE A 219 -4.12 -2.75 -7.05
C ILE A 219 -4.76 -2.71 -5.66
N VAL A 220 -5.82 -3.48 -5.44
CA VAL A 220 -6.47 -3.60 -4.13
C VAL A 220 -5.49 -4.09 -3.07
N GLN A 221 -4.78 -5.20 -3.35
CA GLN A 221 -3.78 -5.75 -2.45
C GLN A 221 -2.69 -4.72 -2.11
N THR A 222 -2.19 -3.98 -3.11
CA THR A 222 -1.15 -2.96 -2.92
C THR A 222 -1.62 -1.85 -1.98
N THR A 223 -2.87 -1.37 -2.13
CA THR A 223 -3.41 -0.31 -1.28
C THR A 223 -3.52 -0.77 0.18
N LEU A 224 -4.04 -1.97 0.43
CA LEU A 224 -4.13 -2.55 1.78
C LEU A 224 -2.75 -2.86 2.37
N SER A 225 -1.81 -3.33 1.54
CA SER A 225 -0.45 -3.61 1.99
C SER A 225 0.32 -2.35 2.42
N ILE A 226 0.02 -1.17 1.85
CA ILE A 226 0.63 0.09 2.32
C ILE A 226 0.21 0.40 3.76
N ALA A 227 -1.07 0.20 4.11
CA ALA A 227 -1.54 0.36 5.48
C ALA A 227 -0.78 -0.56 6.44
N PHE A 228 -0.59 -1.82 6.05
CA PHE A 228 0.16 -2.79 6.85
C PHE A 228 1.64 -2.42 6.96
N ALA A 229 2.28 -1.99 5.86
CA ALA A 229 3.67 -1.57 5.85
C ALA A 229 3.93 -0.32 6.70
N ILE A 230 2.96 0.61 6.82
CA ILE A 230 3.05 1.75 7.76
C ILE A 230 3.14 1.24 9.21
N LEU A 231 2.31 0.26 9.59
CA LEU A 231 2.34 -0.32 10.93
C LEU A 231 3.66 -1.06 11.21
N GLU A 232 4.14 -1.86 10.25
CA GLU A 232 5.43 -2.56 10.36
C GLU A 232 6.60 -1.57 10.47
N ALA A 233 6.60 -0.51 9.64
CA ALA A 233 7.60 0.55 9.72
C ALA A 233 7.59 1.25 11.08
N ALA A 234 6.40 1.58 11.59
CA ALA A 234 6.24 2.19 12.91
C ALA A 234 6.67 1.25 14.04
N ALA A 235 6.40 -0.06 13.93
CA ALA A 235 6.86 -1.05 14.91
C ALA A 235 8.40 -1.15 14.94
N LEU A 236 9.04 -1.23 13.77
CA LEU A 236 10.51 -1.23 13.66
C LEU A 236 11.10 0.08 14.17
N GLY A 237 10.49 1.24 13.81
CA GLY A 237 10.88 2.55 14.30
C GLY A 237 10.77 2.66 15.82
N PHE A 238 9.68 2.17 16.41
CA PHE A 238 9.45 2.15 17.85
C PHE A 238 10.51 1.30 18.60
N LEU A 239 10.96 0.21 18.01
CA LEU A 239 12.03 -0.62 18.56
C LEU A 239 13.45 -0.07 18.30
N GLY A 240 13.57 1.12 17.67
CA GLY A 240 14.86 1.73 17.35
C GLY A 240 15.58 1.08 16.16
N LEU A 241 14.91 0.20 15.43
CA LEU A 241 15.45 -0.50 14.25
C LEU A 241 15.20 0.26 12.94
N GLY A 242 14.28 1.25 12.96
CA GLY A 242 13.88 2.08 11.81
C GLY A 242 14.82 3.24 11.52
N ALA A 243 14.22 4.41 11.27
CA ALA A 243 14.94 5.65 11.05
C ALA A 243 15.83 6.02 12.25
N GLN A 244 17.08 6.35 11.97
CA GLN A 244 18.00 6.79 13.01
C GLN A 244 17.95 8.32 13.17
N PRO A 245 18.14 8.85 14.40
CA PRO A 245 18.27 10.28 14.62
C PRO A 245 19.32 10.90 13.68
N PRO A 246 19.09 12.12 13.16
CA PRO A 246 18.05 13.06 13.51
C PRO A 246 16.74 12.93 12.69
N THR A 247 16.62 11.92 11.81
CA THR A 247 15.51 11.78 10.87
C THR A 247 14.19 11.55 11.61
N PRO A 248 13.15 12.41 11.44
CA PRO A 248 11.86 12.18 12.05
C PRO A 248 11.12 11.06 11.32
N GLU A 249 10.56 10.12 12.08
CA GLU A 249 9.73 9.00 11.63
C GLU A 249 8.70 8.73 12.72
N TRP A 250 7.46 8.42 12.35
CA TRP A 250 6.35 8.34 13.33
C TRP A 250 6.59 7.30 14.42
N GLY A 251 7.11 6.11 14.10
CA GLY A 251 7.41 5.07 15.08
C GLY A 251 8.56 5.45 16.01
N ALA A 252 9.63 6.03 15.47
CA ALA A 252 10.74 6.55 16.27
C ALA A 252 10.30 7.70 17.19
N MET A 253 9.36 8.56 16.74
CA MET A 253 8.77 9.59 17.59
C MET A 253 7.97 8.99 18.76
N LEU A 254 7.25 7.89 18.55
CA LEU A 254 6.58 7.16 19.62
C LEU A 254 7.58 6.55 20.62
N ALA A 255 8.68 5.99 20.15
CA ALA A 255 9.75 5.44 20.98
C ALA A 255 10.39 6.51 21.88
N ASP A 256 10.63 7.70 21.34
CA ASP A 256 11.15 8.84 22.12
C ASP A 256 10.17 9.31 23.19
N SER A 257 8.88 9.07 22.99
CA SER A 257 7.78 9.71 23.72
C SER A 257 7.21 8.86 24.85
N TYR A 258 7.28 7.50 24.76
CA TYR A 258 6.55 6.62 25.68
C TYR A 258 6.89 6.86 27.15
N LYS A 259 8.14 7.21 27.47
CA LYS A 259 8.60 7.51 28.83
C LYS A 259 8.02 8.80 29.42
N TYR A 260 7.45 9.67 28.59
CA TYR A 260 6.83 10.93 29.04
C TYR A 260 5.30 10.82 29.17
N PHE A 261 4.70 9.70 28.83
CA PHE A 261 3.27 9.48 28.95
C PHE A 261 2.80 9.61 30.41
N THR A 262 3.53 9.02 31.37
CA THR A 262 3.22 9.08 32.79
C THR A 262 3.51 10.44 33.42
N SER A 263 4.30 11.29 32.77
CA SER A 263 4.60 12.66 33.26
C SER A 263 3.57 13.71 32.81
N GLY A 264 2.46 13.29 32.20
CA GLY A 264 1.39 14.18 31.75
C GLY A 264 1.61 14.83 30.38
N ALA A 265 2.74 14.57 29.70
CA ALA A 265 3.05 15.10 28.38
C ALA A 265 2.42 14.23 27.26
N TRP A 266 1.10 14.06 27.31
CA TRP A 266 0.33 13.19 26.41
C TRP A 266 0.47 13.56 24.93
N TRP A 267 0.70 14.80 24.59
CA TRP A 267 0.78 15.31 23.21
C TRP A 267 1.96 14.72 22.43
N VAL A 268 3.08 14.44 23.11
CA VAL A 268 4.28 13.88 22.44
C VAL A 268 4.04 12.50 21.88
N PHE A 269 3.07 11.77 22.42
CA PHE A 269 2.68 10.43 21.99
C PHE A 269 1.43 10.45 21.09
N CYS A 270 0.41 11.24 21.47
CA CYS A 270 -0.88 11.23 20.79
C CYS A 270 -0.82 11.70 19.34
N PHE A 271 -0.05 12.75 19.03
CA PHE A 271 -0.02 13.29 17.67
C PHE A 271 0.70 12.38 16.66
N PRO A 272 1.87 11.79 16.93
CA PRO A 272 2.45 10.79 16.04
C PRO A 272 1.57 9.53 15.92
N GLY A 273 0.97 9.07 17.01
CA GLY A 273 0.05 7.95 17.01
C GLY A 273 -1.20 8.22 16.16
N ALA A 274 -1.78 9.42 16.28
CA ALA A 274 -2.91 9.85 15.46
C ALA A 274 -2.55 9.91 13.97
N ALA A 275 -1.34 10.36 13.62
CA ALA A 275 -0.87 10.36 12.24
C ALA A 275 -0.81 8.95 11.64
N ILE A 276 -0.25 7.97 12.39
CA ILE A 276 -0.23 6.56 11.98
C ILE A 276 -1.66 6.05 11.81
N MET A 277 -2.52 6.25 12.82
CA MET A 277 -3.91 5.78 12.81
C MET A 277 -4.68 6.33 11.60
N LEU A 278 -4.59 7.63 11.33
CA LEU A 278 -5.29 8.27 10.21
C LEU A 278 -4.74 7.83 8.86
N ALA A 279 -3.42 7.65 8.72
CA ALA A 279 -2.83 7.14 7.50
C ALA A 279 -3.30 5.70 7.21
N VAL A 280 -3.22 4.81 8.19
CA VAL A 280 -3.68 3.42 8.08
C VAL A 280 -5.17 3.35 7.76
N LEU A 281 -6.00 4.13 8.46
CA LEU A 281 -7.44 4.22 8.19
C LEU A 281 -7.71 4.70 6.76
N GLY A 282 -7.01 5.73 6.30
CA GLY A 282 -7.16 6.27 4.95
C GLY A 282 -6.85 5.23 3.87
N PHE A 283 -5.74 4.51 4.00
CA PHE A 283 -5.37 3.45 3.04
C PHE A 283 -6.31 2.25 3.10
N ASN A 284 -6.81 1.84 4.27
CA ASN A 284 -7.80 0.76 4.38
C ASN A 284 -9.13 1.15 3.73
N LEU A 285 -9.68 2.33 4.05
CA LEU A 285 -10.93 2.80 3.44
C LEU A 285 -10.82 2.94 1.91
N LEU A 286 -9.65 3.40 1.43
CA LEU A 286 -9.40 3.48 -0.01
C LEU A 286 -9.28 2.09 -0.64
N GLY A 287 -8.60 1.15 0.02
CA GLY A 287 -8.44 -0.23 -0.45
C GLY A 287 -9.76 -0.97 -0.55
N ASP A 288 -10.61 -0.87 0.46
CA ASP A 288 -11.96 -1.45 0.46
C ASP A 288 -12.82 -0.83 -0.65
N GLY A 289 -12.77 0.50 -0.81
CA GLY A 289 -13.47 1.19 -1.88
C GLY A 289 -12.98 0.81 -3.28
N LEU A 290 -11.68 0.58 -3.46
CA LEU A 290 -11.12 0.08 -4.72
C LEU A 290 -11.56 -1.36 -5.00
N ARG A 291 -11.63 -2.19 -3.97
CA ARG A 291 -12.14 -3.57 -4.08
C ARG A 291 -13.57 -3.57 -4.61
N ASP A 292 -14.46 -2.79 -4.00
CA ASP A 292 -15.87 -2.68 -4.41
C ASP A 292 -16.00 -2.09 -5.83
N ALA A 293 -15.20 -1.07 -6.14
CA ALA A 293 -15.25 -0.42 -7.45
C ALA A 293 -14.75 -1.29 -8.60
N LEU A 294 -13.77 -2.18 -8.33
CA LEU A 294 -13.14 -3.06 -9.31
C LEU A 294 -13.79 -4.44 -9.40
N ASP A 295 -14.74 -4.79 -8.49
CA ASP A 295 -15.47 -6.06 -8.56
C ASP A 295 -16.43 -6.07 -9.76
N PRO A 296 -16.22 -6.99 -10.74
CA PRO A 296 -17.08 -7.07 -11.92
C PRO A 296 -18.48 -7.59 -11.61
N ARG A 297 -18.69 -8.28 -10.48
CA ARG A 297 -19.99 -8.87 -10.10
C ARG A 297 -21.00 -7.81 -9.68
N LEU A 298 -20.57 -6.69 -9.15
CA LEU A 298 -21.43 -5.57 -8.74
C LEU A 298 -21.94 -4.72 -9.93
N GLY A 299 -21.58 -5.04 -11.15
CA GLY A 299 -21.98 -4.34 -12.38
C GLY A 299 -23.15 -4.94 -13.15
N GLN A 300 -23.75 -6.04 -12.65
CA GLN A 300 -24.80 -6.78 -13.34
C GLN A 300 -26.20 -6.64 -12.68
N GLY A 301 -26.35 -5.65 -11.76
CA GLY A 301 -27.63 -5.30 -11.14
C GLY A 301 -28.27 -4.07 -11.76
#